data_4335cea58231f7424eea630e9d19b5c7
#
_entry.id   4335cea58231f7424eea630e9d19b5c7
#
_cell.length_a   1.000
_cell.length_b   1.000
_cell.length_c   1.000
_cell.angle_alpha   90.00
_cell.angle_beta   90.00
_cell.angle_gamma   90.00
#
_symmetry.space_group_name_H-M   'P 1'
#
loop_
_entity.id
_entity.type
_entity.pdbx_description
1 polymer ?
#
loop_
_entity_poly.entity_id
_entity_poly.type
_entity_poly.pdbx_seq_one_letter_code
_entity_poly.pdbx_strand_id
1 'polypeptide(L)'
;MNKAILIAVFALIPAAALADAHSELVTAEQHADYGAGSADIAGVHMHLHHTVNCLVGPGGNGFDAKELNPCAQSGNGAIPDSAADKRPALEAAAQKARDGIAAQDLATAKKKATEAHDMLHKLL
;
A
#
# COMPACT_ATOMS: atom_id res chain seq x y z
N MET A 1 -32.94 38.24 31.04
CA MET A 1 -32.82 37.62 29.69
C MET A 1 -31.34 37.24 29.47
N ASN A 2 -31.02 35.98 29.72
CA ASN A 2 -29.64 35.49 29.53
C ASN A 2 -29.49 35.04 28.09
N LYS A 3 -28.67 35.73 27.31
CA LYS A 3 -28.27 35.29 25.98
C LYS A 3 -27.17 34.24 26.13
N ALA A 4 -27.50 32.97 25.90
CA ALA A 4 -26.51 31.92 25.79
C ALA A 4 -25.75 32.08 24.47
N ILE A 5 -24.46 32.41 24.57
CA ILE A 5 -23.55 32.45 23.41
C ILE A 5 -23.11 31.01 23.16
N LEU A 6 -23.63 30.40 22.09
CA LEU A 6 -23.12 29.13 21.57
C LEU A 6 -21.76 29.39 20.91
N ILE A 7 -20.68 28.99 21.56
CA ILE A 7 -19.35 28.97 20.96
C ILE A 7 -19.26 27.66 20.16
N ALA A 8 -19.36 27.76 18.84
CA ALA A 8 -19.06 26.64 17.95
C ALA A 8 -17.54 26.39 17.96
N VAL A 9 -17.12 25.33 18.62
CA VAL A 9 -15.73 24.86 18.55
C VAL A 9 -15.55 24.18 17.20
N PHE A 10 -14.99 24.89 16.25
CA PHE A 10 -14.47 24.28 15.02
C PHE A 10 -13.20 23.50 15.39
N ALA A 11 -13.29 22.19 15.45
CA ALA A 11 -12.11 21.34 15.50
C ALA A 11 -11.36 21.49 14.18
N LEU A 12 -10.25 22.21 14.18
CA LEU A 12 -9.28 22.23 13.09
C LEU A 12 -8.65 20.84 13.02
N ILE A 13 -9.11 20.02 12.07
CA ILE A 13 -8.40 18.79 11.70
C ILE A 13 -7.14 19.23 10.97
N PRO A 14 -5.93 18.94 11.48
CA PRO A 14 -4.71 19.36 10.81
C PRO A 14 -4.65 18.71 9.40
N ALA A 15 -4.35 19.51 8.39
CA ALA A 15 -4.25 19.07 6.99
C ALA A 15 -3.20 17.95 6.78
N ALA A 16 -2.26 17.78 7.71
CA ALA A 16 -1.28 16.68 7.74
C ALA A 16 -1.88 15.30 8.06
N ALA A 17 -3.17 15.20 8.43
CA ALA A 17 -3.86 13.94 8.71
C ALA A 17 -4.60 13.37 7.50
N LEU A 18 -4.53 14.01 6.33
CA LEU A 18 -5.06 13.45 5.09
C LEU A 18 -4.01 12.49 4.53
N ALA A 19 -4.27 11.20 4.71
CA ALA A 19 -3.49 10.13 4.11
C ALA A 19 -3.51 10.26 2.58
N ASP A 20 -2.35 10.09 1.95
CA ASP A 20 -2.20 10.19 0.50
C ASP A 20 -2.22 8.79 -0.13
N ALA A 21 -3.41 8.23 -0.28
CA ALA A 21 -3.62 6.93 -0.90
C ALA A 21 -3.02 6.83 -2.31
N HIS A 22 -2.99 7.94 -3.07
CA HIS A 22 -2.38 7.95 -4.40
C HIS A 22 -0.86 7.80 -4.32
N SER A 23 -0.19 8.54 -3.42
CA SER A 23 1.25 8.42 -3.20
C SER A 23 1.64 7.01 -2.73
N GLU A 24 0.84 6.41 -1.85
CA GLU A 24 1.05 5.03 -1.40
C GLU A 24 0.89 4.03 -2.54
N LEU A 25 -0.11 4.22 -3.41
CA LEU A 25 -0.34 3.37 -4.58
C LEU A 25 0.81 3.47 -5.58
N VAL A 26 1.29 4.69 -5.89
CA VAL A 26 2.46 4.91 -6.76
C VAL A 26 3.69 4.21 -6.22
N THR A 27 3.95 4.34 -4.91
CA THR A 27 5.10 3.69 -4.27
C THR A 27 4.97 2.18 -4.28
N ALA A 28 3.78 1.64 -4.00
CA ALA A 28 3.52 0.20 -4.06
C ALA A 28 3.74 -0.38 -5.47
N GLU A 29 3.23 0.31 -6.49
CA GLU A 29 3.41 -0.05 -7.90
C GLU A 29 4.89 -0.07 -8.27
N GLN A 30 5.63 0.99 -7.92
CA GLN A 30 7.06 1.09 -8.19
C GLN A 30 7.86 -0.05 -7.56
N HIS A 31 7.54 -0.45 -6.32
CA HIS A 31 8.21 -1.59 -5.68
C HIS A 31 7.84 -2.92 -6.34
N ALA A 32 6.62 -3.10 -6.83
CA ALA A 32 6.26 -4.28 -7.62
C ALA A 32 7.07 -4.37 -8.92
N ASP A 33 7.30 -3.23 -9.59
CA ASP A 33 8.18 -3.15 -10.78
C ASP A 33 9.64 -3.50 -10.45
N TYR A 34 10.18 -2.98 -9.35
CA TYR A 34 11.51 -3.35 -8.87
C TYR A 34 11.63 -4.85 -8.59
N GLY A 35 10.59 -5.45 -8.00
CA GLY A 35 10.50 -6.90 -7.83
C GLY A 35 10.55 -7.65 -9.15
N ALA A 36 9.77 -7.23 -10.12
CA ALA A 36 9.75 -7.82 -11.47
C ALA A 36 11.11 -7.71 -12.17
N GLY A 37 11.85 -6.61 -11.94
CA GLY A 37 13.20 -6.38 -12.48
C GLY A 37 14.34 -7.06 -11.73
N SER A 38 14.11 -7.61 -10.53
CA SER A 38 15.18 -8.15 -9.67
C SER A 38 15.91 -9.34 -10.32
N ALA A 39 17.22 -9.43 -10.05
CA ALA A 39 18.09 -10.46 -10.62
C ALA A 39 17.96 -11.82 -9.90
N ASP A 40 17.52 -11.82 -8.65
CA ASP A 40 17.38 -13.00 -7.81
C ASP A 40 16.07 -13.02 -7.02
N ILE A 41 15.72 -14.18 -6.48
CA ILE A 41 14.46 -14.38 -5.76
C ILE A 41 14.39 -13.58 -4.46
N ALA A 42 15.51 -13.36 -3.79
CA ALA A 42 15.55 -12.58 -2.55
C ALA A 42 15.18 -11.11 -2.82
N GLY A 43 15.69 -10.54 -3.91
CA GLY A 43 15.32 -9.19 -4.36
C GLY A 43 13.85 -9.09 -4.74
N VAL A 44 13.29 -10.10 -5.43
CA VAL A 44 11.85 -10.14 -5.74
C VAL A 44 11.03 -10.14 -4.44
N HIS A 45 11.34 -11.04 -3.51
CA HIS A 45 10.61 -11.16 -2.24
C HIS A 45 10.70 -9.85 -1.42
N MET A 46 11.87 -9.26 -1.31
CA MET A 46 12.07 -7.99 -0.59
C MET A 46 11.16 -6.90 -1.15
N HIS A 47 11.19 -6.68 -2.45
CA HIS A 47 10.38 -5.62 -3.07
C HIS A 47 8.88 -5.91 -2.99
N LEU A 48 8.45 -7.17 -3.06
CA LEU A 48 7.05 -7.54 -2.86
C LEU A 48 6.59 -7.36 -1.41
N HIS A 49 7.45 -7.59 -0.41
CA HIS A 49 7.16 -7.19 0.99
C HIS A 49 6.94 -5.68 1.11
N HIS A 50 7.79 -4.88 0.48
CA HIS A 50 7.61 -3.41 0.44
C HIS A 50 6.28 -3.02 -0.23
N THR A 51 5.91 -3.69 -1.34
CA THR A 51 4.62 -3.51 -2.02
C THR A 51 3.46 -3.81 -1.07
N VAL A 52 3.47 -4.96 -0.40
CA VAL A 52 2.41 -5.36 0.55
C VAL A 52 2.33 -4.36 1.70
N ASN A 53 3.47 -3.97 2.29
CA ASN A 53 3.51 -3.02 3.40
C ASN A 53 2.92 -1.66 3.03
N CYS A 54 3.18 -1.15 1.82
CA CYS A 54 2.56 0.07 1.30
C CYS A 54 1.05 -0.07 1.10
N LEU A 55 0.59 -1.24 0.65
CA LEU A 55 -0.84 -1.46 0.38
C LEU A 55 -1.64 -1.61 1.67
N VAL A 56 -1.20 -2.45 2.59
CA VAL A 56 -1.97 -2.78 3.81
C VAL A 56 -1.73 -1.83 4.97
N GLY A 57 -0.54 -1.24 5.06
CA GLY A 57 -0.11 -0.40 6.16
C GLY A 57 0.11 -1.15 7.48
N PRO A 58 0.60 -0.45 8.55
CA PRO A 58 0.98 -1.09 9.81
C PRO A 58 -0.16 -1.80 10.55
N GLY A 59 -1.40 -1.36 10.34
CA GLY A 59 -2.60 -1.98 10.93
C GLY A 59 -3.23 -3.07 10.06
N GLY A 60 -2.70 -3.31 8.85
CA GLY A 60 -3.29 -4.22 7.87
C GLY A 60 -2.83 -5.67 8.03
N ASN A 61 -3.70 -6.59 7.60
CA ASN A 61 -3.37 -8.00 7.57
C ASN A 61 -2.26 -8.27 6.54
N GLY A 62 -1.21 -8.96 6.98
CA GLY A 62 -0.04 -9.28 6.14
C GLY A 62 1.06 -8.21 6.15
N PHE A 63 0.94 -7.16 6.98
CA PHE A 63 2.05 -6.23 7.21
C PHE A 63 3.23 -6.97 7.85
N ASP A 64 4.41 -6.81 7.28
CA ASP A 64 5.64 -7.38 7.84
C ASP A 64 6.52 -6.28 8.45
N ALA A 65 6.53 -6.22 9.79
CA ALA A 65 7.30 -5.22 10.53
C ALA A 65 8.83 -5.45 10.48
N LYS A 66 9.29 -6.58 9.96
CA LYS A 66 10.72 -6.86 9.74
C LYS A 66 11.23 -6.30 8.42
N GLU A 67 10.31 -6.00 7.51
CA GLU A 67 10.59 -5.42 6.21
C GLU A 67 10.30 -3.92 6.21
N LEU A 68 10.97 -3.19 5.31
CA LEU A 68 10.75 -1.77 5.17
C LEU A 68 9.29 -1.47 4.78
N ASN A 69 8.73 -0.41 5.34
CA ASN A 69 7.52 0.22 4.83
C ASN A 69 7.89 1.52 4.10
N PRO A 70 8.04 1.53 2.77
CA PRO A 70 8.41 2.74 2.02
C PRO A 70 7.34 3.83 2.11
N CYS A 71 6.11 3.48 2.49
CA CYS A 71 4.97 4.38 2.61
C CYS A 71 4.74 4.90 4.04
N ALA A 72 5.67 4.67 4.97
CA ALA A 72 5.50 5.02 6.39
C ALA A 72 5.17 6.50 6.65
N GLN A 73 5.58 7.41 5.75
CA GLN A 73 5.33 8.85 5.86
C GLN A 73 4.16 9.34 4.99
N SER A 74 3.50 8.43 4.23
CA SER A 74 2.44 8.80 3.29
C SER A 74 1.04 8.59 3.86
N GLY A 75 0.87 7.67 4.82
CA GLY A 75 -0.43 7.37 5.41
C GLY A 75 -0.48 6.03 6.15
N ASN A 76 -1.65 5.42 6.14
CA ASN A 76 -1.94 4.18 6.88
C ASN A 76 -1.97 2.94 5.98
N GLY A 77 -1.66 3.09 4.72
CA GLY A 77 -1.72 2.07 3.68
C GLY A 77 -2.74 2.42 2.59
N ALA A 78 -2.40 2.15 1.32
CA ALA A 78 -3.25 2.50 0.18
C ALA A 78 -4.66 1.89 0.28
N ILE A 79 -4.81 0.70 0.88
CA ILE A 79 -6.11 0.04 1.06
C ILE A 79 -6.98 0.80 2.07
N PRO A 80 -6.57 1.01 3.35
CA PRO A 80 -7.41 1.72 4.30
C PRO A 80 -7.66 3.18 3.90
N ASP A 81 -6.71 3.82 3.23
CA ASP A 81 -6.78 5.24 2.88
C ASP A 81 -7.52 5.52 1.56
N SER A 82 -7.82 4.47 0.77
CA SER A 82 -8.61 4.58 -0.45
C SER A 82 -10.12 4.54 -0.18
N ALA A 83 -10.89 5.09 -1.13
CA ALA A 83 -12.34 4.95 -1.17
C ALA A 83 -12.75 3.46 -1.21
N ALA A 84 -13.89 3.14 -0.59
CA ALA A 84 -14.33 1.76 -0.39
C ALA A 84 -14.47 0.95 -1.69
N ASP A 85 -14.85 1.59 -2.79
CA ASP A 85 -15.01 0.96 -4.10
C ASP A 85 -13.69 0.54 -4.76
N LYS A 86 -12.56 1.16 -4.39
CA LYS A 86 -11.22 0.79 -4.89
C LYS A 86 -10.56 -0.35 -4.09
N ARG A 87 -10.97 -0.56 -2.86
CA ARG A 87 -10.32 -1.51 -1.95
C ARG A 87 -10.28 -2.95 -2.47
N PRO A 88 -11.34 -3.52 -3.08
CA PRO A 88 -11.28 -4.89 -3.60
C PRO A 88 -10.18 -5.10 -4.65
N ALA A 89 -9.96 -4.13 -5.53
CA ALA A 89 -8.92 -4.20 -6.55
C ALA A 89 -7.51 -4.09 -5.93
N LEU A 90 -7.33 -3.23 -4.92
CA LEU A 90 -6.08 -3.12 -4.17
C LEU A 90 -5.78 -4.38 -3.36
N GLU A 91 -6.79 -5.00 -2.74
CA GLU A 91 -6.64 -6.28 -2.04
C GLU A 91 -6.24 -7.41 -3.00
N ALA A 92 -6.81 -7.45 -4.20
CA ALA A 92 -6.43 -8.42 -5.22
C ALA A 92 -4.96 -8.27 -5.65
N ALA A 93 -4.48 -7.03 -5.80
CA ALA A 93 -3.08 -6.74 -6.09
C ALA A 93 -2.15 -7.13 -4.93
N ALA A 94 -2.55 -6.84 -3.68
CA ALA A 94 -1.82 -7.27 -2.49
C ALA A 94 -1.71 -8.80 -2.40
N GLN A 95 -2.80 -9.52 -2.74
CA GLN A 95 -2.77 -10.98 -2.79
C GLN A 95 -1.80 -11.48 -3.86
N LYS A 96 -1.75 -10.85 -5.02
CA LYS A 96 -0.80 -11.20 -6.08
C LYS A 96 0.66 -11.00 -5.63
N ALA A 97 0.94 -9.93 -4.91
CA ALA A 97 2.25 -9.71 -4.31
C ALA A 97 2.60 -10.79 -3.27
N ARG A 98 1.65 -11.17 -2.41
CA ARG A 98 1.83 -12.28 -1.45
C ARG A 98 2.09 -13.61 -2.15
N ASP A 99 1.41 -13.90 -3.25
CA ASP A 99 1.67 -15.12 -4.05
C ASP A 99 3.10 -15.13 -4.60
N GLY A 100 3.63 -13.97 -4.97
CA GLY A 100 5.02 -13.82 -5.39
C GLY A 100 6.03 -14.04 -4.27
N ILE A 101 5.73 -13.55 -3.06
CA ILE A 101 6.55 -13.80 -1.86
C ILE A 101 6.58 -15.30 -1.51
N ALA A 102 5.47 -16.00 -1.70
CA ALA A 102 5.37 -17.45 -1.44
C ALA A 102 6.00 -18.32 -2.54
N ALA A 103 6.32 -17.75 -3.70
CA ALA A 103 6.91 -18.49 -4.81
C ALA A 103 8.32 -19.01 -4.47
N GLN A 104 8.61 -20.23 -4.89
CA GLN A 104 9.86 -20.94 -4.57
C GLN A 104 10.93 -20.80 -5.69
N ASP A 105 10.54 -20.28 -6.85
CA ASP A 105 11.44 -20.08 -7.98
C ASP A 105 11.36 -18.65 -8.53
N LEU A 106 12.46 -18.20 -9.09
CA LEU A 106 12.61 -16.81 -9.58
C LEU A 106 11.59 -16.47 -10.67
N ALA A 107 11.35 -17.39 -11.62
CA ALA A 107 10.46 -17.11 -12.75
C ALA A 107 9.01 -16.90 -12.29
N THR A 108 8.52 -17.73 -11.38
CA THR A 108 7.18 -17.61 -10.78
C THR A 108 7.08 -16.34 -9.93
N ALA A 109 8.09 -16.07 -9.08
CA ALA A 109 8.10 -14.87 -8.25
C ALA A 109 8.05 -13.58 -9.10
N LYS A 110 8.88 -13.48 -10.14
CA LYS A 110 8.89 -12.34 -11.08
C LYS A 110 7.58 -12.19 -11.84
N LYS A 111 6.99 -13.29 -12.28
CA LYS A 111 5.67 -13.27 -12.93
C LYS A 111 4.61 -12.66 -12.01
N LYS A 112 4.59 -13.07 -10.73
CA LYS A 112 3.66 -12.51 -9.74
C LYS A 112 3.92 -11.04 -9.44
N ALA A 113 5.18 -10.63 -9.41
CA ALA A 113 5.55 -9.22 -9.26
C ALA A 113 5.04 -8.38 -10.45
N THR A 114 5.20 -8.87 -11.69
CA THR A 114 4.68 -8.22 -12.90
C THR A 114 3.16 -8.12 -12.86
N GLU A 115 2.47 -9.22 -12.48
CA GLU A 115 1.00 -9.22 -12.35
C GLU A 115 0.53 -8.20 -11.30
N ALA A 116 1.20 -8.12 -10.14
CA ALA A 116 0.89 -7.12 -9.10
C ALA A 116 1.11 -5.70 -9.63
N HIS A 117 2.25 -5.43 -10.27
CA HIS A 117 2.54 -4.14 -10.93
C HIS A 117 1.43 -3.75 -11.90
N ASP A 118 1.07 -4.63 -12.85
CA ASP A 118 0.06 -4.34 -13.87
C ASP A 118 -1.32 -4.06 -13.27
N MET A 119 -1.68 -4.75 -12.18
CA MET A 119 -2.91 -4.51 -11.46
C MET A 119 -2.91 -3.13 -10.78
N LEU A 120 -1.80 -2.75 -10.12
CA LEU A 120 -1.66 -1.46 -9.45
C LEU A 120 -1.60 -0.31 -10.46
N HIS A 121 -0.88 -0.49 -11.56
CA HIS A 121 -0.76 0.50 -12.64
C HIS A 121 -2.13 0.90 -13.23
N LYS A 122 -3.05 -0.04 -13.36
CA LYS A 122 -4.42 0.22 -13.86
C LYS A 122 -5.28 1.03 -12.87
N LEU A 123 -4.85 1.17 -11.62
CA LEU A 123 -5.57 1.91 -10.59
C LEU A 123 -5.04 3.35 -10.41
N LEU A 124 -3.92 3.68 -11.02
CA LEU A 124 -3.33 5.02 -11.06
C LEU A 124 -4.06 5.91 -12.08
#